data_f419435233d23726c431f52681507ce5
#
_entry.id   f419435233d23726c431f52681507ce5
#
_cell.length_a   1.000
_cell.length_b   1.000
_cell.length_c   1.000
_cell.angle_alpha   90.00
_cell.angle_beta   90.00
_cell.angle_gamma   90.00
#
_symmetry.space_group_name_H-M   'P 1'
#
loop_
_entity.id
_entity.type
_entity.pdbx_description
1 polymer ?
#
loop_
_entity_poly.entity_id
_entity_poly.type
_entity_poly.pdbx_seq_one_letter_code
_entity_poly.pdbx_strand_id
1 'polypeptide(L)'
;MSAFIPSSLYGVIGWPLAQSLSPLLHNTAFQALGIPAAYMLWELPPEKLPRFVDSMRLLGIRGCSVTLPHKVEILPLLDHRSERVKLMGAANTLYWRDDRLCGENTDVAGFMHPLLERGLDPATPVLVLGAGGAARAVAAEPKPARTRPQR
;
A
#
# COMPACT_ATOMS: atom_id res chain seq x y z
N MET A 1 -16.77 21.17 22.01
CA MET A 1 -16.07 20.23 21.07
C MET A 1 -15.63 19.04 21.89
N SER A 2 -16.13 17.85 21.62
CA SER A 2 -15.63 16.62 22.25
C SER A 2 -14.17 16.42 21.85
N ALA A 3 -13.28 16.17 22.82
CA ALA A 3 -11.88 15.90 22.52
C ALA A 3 -11.80 14.58 21.70
N PHE A 4 -11.21 14.65 20.52
CA PHE A 4 -10.96 13.48 19.70
C PHE A 4 -9.73 12.74 20.23
N ILE A 5 -9.95 11.57 20.82
CA ILE A 5 -8.85 10.72 21.33
C ILE A 5 -8.71 9.53 20.40
N PRO A 6 -7.61 9.44 19.61
CA PRO A 6 -7.37 8.30 18.75
C PRO A 6 -7.15 7.02 19.58
N SER A 7 -7.83 5.94 19.21
CA SER A 7 -7.65 4.59 19.80
C SER A 7 -6.87 3.64 18.89
N SER A 8 -6.60 4.05 17.65
CA SER A 8 -5.86 3.26 16.67
C SER A 8 -4.81 4.10 15.98
N LEU A 9 -3.64 3.50 15.73
CA LEU A 9 -2.50 4.16 15.10
C LEU A 9 -2.18 3.51 13.75
N TYR A 10 -2.08 4.35 12.75
CA TYR A 10 -1.67 4.02 11.39
C TYR A 10 -0.58 4.98 10.92
N GLY A 11 0.02 4.71 9.77
CA GLY A 11 0.95 5.68 9.21
C GLY A 11 1.58 5.26 7.90
N VAL A 12 2.60 6.00 7.50
CA VAL A 12 3.41 5.73 6.32
C VAL A 12 4.88 5.71 6.67
N ILE A 13 5.63 4.76 6.11
CA ILE A 13 7.08 4.69 6.16
C ILE A 13 7.70 4.89 4.78
N GLY A 14 8.84 5.57 4.74
CA GLY A 14 9.64 5.82 3.55
C GLY A 14 10.88 6.64 3.87
N TRP A 15 11.75 6.88 2.87
CA TRP A 15 12.96 7.67 3.03
C TRP A 15 13.45 8.25 1.69
N PRO A 16 13.55 9.57 1.51
CA PRO A 16 12.97 10.63 2.36
C PRO A 16 11.44 10.66 2.27
N LEU A 17 10.76 11.25 3.24
CA LEU A 17 9.29 11.23 3.30
C LEU A 17 8.66 12.59 3.66
N ALA A 18 9.47 13.64 3.87
CA ALA A 18 9.05 14.93 4.41
C ALA A 18 7.87 15.61 3.67
N GLN A 19 7.66 15.31 2.39
CA GLN A 19 6.63 15.94 1.54
C GLN A 19 5.36 15.09 1.39
N SER A 20 5.20 14.00 2.16
CA SER A 20 4.04 13.13 2.05
C SER A 20 2.77 13.80 2.55
N LEU A 21 1.75 13.83 1.71
CA LEU A 21 0.40 14.32 2.05
C LEU A 21 -0.49 13.24 2.68
N SER A 22 0.00 12.00 2.83
CA SER A 22 -0.78 10.89 3.37
C SER A 22 -1.37 11.18 4.76
N PRO A 23 -0.62 11.78 5.72
CA PRO A 23 -1.21 12.10 7.02
C PRO A 23 -2.38 13.08 6.93
N LEU A 24 -2.27 14.11 6.10
CA LEU A 24 -3.35 15.08 5.89
C LEU A 24 -4.59 14.38 5.33
N LEU A 25 -4.43 13.58 4.28
CA LEU A 25 -5.52 12.88 3.60
C LEU A 25 -6.23 11.90 4.55
N HIS A 26 -5.47 11.02 5.21
CA HIS A 26 -6.06 10.00 6.08
C HIS A 26 -6.69 10.59 7.35
N ASN A 27 -6.04 11.55 8.01
CA ASN A 27 -6.60 12.16 9.20
C ASN A 27 -7.87 12.96 8.90
N THR A 28 -7.93 13.66 7.75
CA THR A 28 -9.16 14.32 7.30
C THR A 28 -10.28 13.30 7.07
N ALA A 29 -9.98 12.17 6.42
CA ALA A 29 -10.96 11.10 6.22
C ALA A 29 -11.41 10.47 7.54
N PHE A 30 -10.50 10.20 8.48
CA PHE A 30 -10.85 9.68 9.80
C PHE A 30 -11.79 10.61 10.55
N GLN A 31 -11.51 11.91 10.55
CA GLN A 31 -12.40 12.90 11.16
C GLN A 31 -13.78 12.94 10.50
N ALA A 32 -13.84 12.99 9.17
CA ALA A 32 -15.09 13.04 8.42
C ALA A 32 -15.97 11.80 8.66
N LEU A 33 -15.34 10.64 8.87
CA LEU A 33 -16.03 9.36 9.10
C LEU A 33 -16.23 9.03 10.58
N GLY A 34 -15.77 9.88 11.51
CA GLY A 34 -15.86 9.62 12.95
C GLY A 34 -15.01 8.42 13.41
N ILE A 35 -13.96 8.07 12.67
CA ILE A 35 -13.07 6.95 12.99
C ILE A 35 -12.04 7.41 14.02
N PRO A 36 -11.97 6.83 15.24
CA PRO A 36 -11.03 7.25 16.28
C PRO A 36 -9.62 6.71 16.00
N ALA A 37 -8.98 7.22 14.96
CA ALA A 37 -7.66 6.81 14.52
C ALA A 37 -6.77 8.01 14.22
N ALA A 38 -5.45 7.83 14.33
CA ALA A 38 -4.44 8.77 13.88
C ALA A 38 -3.55 8.13 12.83
N TYR A 39 -3.17 8.93 11.84
CA TYR A 39 -2.24 8.54 10.80
C TYR A 39 -0.97 9.39 10.90
N MET A 40 0.16 8.73 11.07
CA MET A 40 1.46 9.36 11.31
C MET A 40 2.39 9.21 10.09
N LEU A 41 3.44 10.02 10.08
CA LEU A 41 4.53 9.92 9.11
C LEU A 41 5.79 9.52 9.86
N TRP A 42 6.45 8.47 9.40
CA TRP A 42 7.73 8.01 9.94
C TRP A 42 8.79 7.99 8.84
N GLU A 43 9.66 9.01 8.84
CA GLU A 43 10.86 8.96 8.03
C GLU A 43 11.78 7.88 8.59
N LEU A 44 11.95 6.84 7.81
CA LEU A 44 12.62 5.64 8.26
C LEU A 44 13.80 5.29 7.34
N PRO A 45 15.05 5.49 7.78
CA PRO A 45 16.21 5.00 7.04
C PRO A 45 16.16 3.48 6.85
N PRO A 46 16.66 2.94 5.71
CA PRO A 46 16.52 1.52 5.36
C PRO A 46 17.00 0.55 6.44
N GLU A 47 18.10 0.84 7.09
CA GLU A 47 18.69 -0.01 8.14
C GLU A 47 17.83 -0.15 9.40
N LYS A 48 16.85 0.74 9.58
CA LYS A 48 15.92 0.69 10.72
C LYS A 48 14.64 -0.10 10.45
N LEU A 49 14.43 -0.54 9.21
CA LEU A 49 13.18 -1.20 8.81
C LEU A 49 12.83 -2.44 9.67
N PRO A 50 13.74 -3.37 9.99
CA PRO A 50 13.42 -4.51 10.85
C PRO A 50 12.94 -4.08 12.24
N ARG A 51 13.64 -3.12 12.86
CA ARG A 51 13.26 -2.59 14.19
C ARG A 51 11.91 -1.89 14.17
N PHE A 52 11.54 -1.25 13.06
CA PHE A 52 10.24 -0.64 12.92
C PHE A 52 9.13 -1.71 12.92
N VAL A 53 9.32 -2.83 12.21
CA VAL A 53 8.36 -3.95 12.20
C VAL A 53 8.15 -4.52 13.61
N ASP A 54 9.22 -4.68 14.38
CA ASP A 54 9.12 -5.08 15.79
C ASP A 54 8.35 -4.05 16.62
N SER A 55 8.59 -2.76 16.35
CA SER A 55 7.88 -1.66 17.01
C SER A 55 6.39 -1.62 16.66
N MET A 56 6.00 -2.02 15.45
CA MET A 56 4.59 -2.14 15.08
C MET A 56 3.84 -3.12 16.00
N ARG A 57 4.46 -4.25 16.34
CA ARG A 57 3.90 -5.23 17.28
C ARG A 57 3.81 -4.66 18.69
N LEU A 58 4.91 -4.08 19.18
CA LEU A 58 5.01 -3.54 20.54
C LEU A 58 4.03 -2.39 20.79
N LEU A 59 3.89 -1.47 19.84
CA LEU A 59 3.08 -0.26 19.96
C LEU A 59 1.64 -0.44 19.49
N GLY A 60 1.28 -1.62 19.00
CA GLY A 60 -0.06 -1.89 18.47
C GLY A 60 -0.40 -1.06 17.23
N ILE A 61 0.59 -0.74 16.36
CA ILE A 61 0.35 -0.03 15.11
C ILE A 61 -0.49 -0.93 14.20
N ARG A 62 -1.70 -0.48 13.84
CA ARG A 62 -2.73 -1.30 13.19
C ARG A 62 -2.48 -1.53 11.70
N GLY A 63 -1.75 -0.64 11.05
CA GLY A 63 -1.41 -0.76 9.64
C GLY A 63 -0.48 0.35 9.20
N CYS A 64 0.18 0.14 8.06
CA CYS A 64 1.16 1.09 7.56
C CYS A 64 1.22 1.08 6.04
N SER A 65 1.20 2.26 5.42
CA SER A 65 1.60 2.39 4.02
C SER A 65 3.11 2.33 3.91
N VAL A 66 3.61 1.69 2.86
CA VAL A 66 5.04 1.56 2.58
C VAL A 66 5.35 2.22 1.24
N THR A 67 6.29 3.16 1.26
CA THR A 67 6.79 3.77 0.02
C THR A 67 8.30 3.55 -0.14
N LEU A 68 8.89 4.20 -1.12
CA LEU A 68 10.32 4.07 -1.42
C LEU A 68 11.18 4.41 -0.18
N PRO A 69 12.29 3.69 0.04
CA PRO A 69 12.79 2.55 -0.73
C PRO A 69 12.25 1.18 -0.25
N HIS A 70 11.38 1.12 0.74
CA HIS A 70 11.06 -0.06 1.56
C HIS A 70 10.14 -1.10 0.91
N LYS A 71 9.49 -0.81 -0.22
CA LYS A 71 8.46 -1.70 -0.82
C LYS A 71 8.95 -3.12 -1.11
N VAL A 72 10.24 -3.29 -1.40
CA VAL A 72 10.88 -4.59 -1.64
C VAL A 72 11.49 -5.13 -0.35
N GLU A 73 12.19 -4.27 0.38
CA GLU A 73 12.94 -4.63 1.59
C GLU A 73 12.04 -5.12 2.74
N ILE A 74 10.75 -4.73 2.73
CA ILE A 74 9.78 -5.17 3.73
C ILE A 74 9.37 -6.65 3.56
N LEU A 75 9.51 -7.22 2.37
CA LEU A 75 9.00 -8.54 2.06
C LEU A 75 9.49 -9.66 2.99
N PRO A 76 10.80 -9.78 3.31
CA PRO A 76 11.27 -10.83 4.22
C PRO A 76 10.76 -10.67 5.65
N LEU A 77 10.22 -9.53 6.02
CA LEU A 77 9.72 -9.23 7.37
C LEU A 77 8.21 -9.50 7.53
N LEU A 78 7.54 -9.93 6.45
CA LEU A 78 6.10 -10.24 6.45
C LEU A 78 5.84 -11.70 6.78
N ASP A 79 4.86 -11.95 7.62
CA ASP A 79 4.36 -13.30 7.92
C ASP A 79 3.52 -13.86 6.76
N HIS A 80 2.85 -12.96 6.00
CA HIS A 80 2.05 -13.35 4.84
C HIS A 80 2.16 -12.31 3.72
N ARG A 81 2.20 -12.78 2.49
CA ARG A 81 2.20 -11.98 1.26
C ARG A 81 1.01 -12.36 0.40
N SER A 82 0.22 -11.36 -0.01
CA SER A 82 -0.87 -11.58 -0.96
C SER A 82 -0.34 -12.09 -2.31
N GLU A 83 -1.22 -12.65 -3.14
CA GLU A 83 -0.82 -13.10 -4.49
C GLU A 83 -0.30 -11.92 -5.33
N ARG A 84 -0.87 -10.72 -5.17
CA ARG A 84 -0.36 -9.51 -5.84
C ARG A 84 1.08 -9.19 -5.40
N VAL A 85 1.34 -9.24 -4.09
CA VAL A 85 2.70 -8.99 -3.56
C VAL A 85 3.69 -10.02 -4.08
N LYS A 86 3.31 -11.31 -4.16
CA LYS A 86 4.18 -12.36 -4.72
C LYS A 86 4.49 -12.11 -6.20
N LEU A 87 3.47 -11.75 -6.98
CA LEU A 87 3.61 -11.46 -8.41
C LEU A 87 4.48 -10.23 -8.67
N MET A 88 4.30 -9.17 -7.88
CA MET A 88 4.97 -7.88 -8.10
C MET A 88 6.33 -7.77 -7.42
N GLY A 89 6.62 -8.63 -6.45
CA GLY A 89 7.82 -8.54 -5.64
C GLY A 89 7.93 -7.23 -4.85
N ALA A 90 6.79 -6.64 -4.44
CA ALA A 90 6.74 -5.40 -3.69
C ALA A 90 5.43 -5.28 -2.89
N ALA A 91 5.48 -4.74 -1.68
CA ALA A 91 4.31 -4.42 -0.85
C ALA A 91 4.27 -2.92 -0.58
N ASN A 92 3.08 -2.33 -0.68
CA ASN A 92 2.85 -0.91 -0.34
C ASN A 92 1.92 -0.72 0.86
N THR A 93 1.32 -1.81 1.38
CA THR A 93 0.35 -1.76 2.47
C THR A 93 0.59 -2.90 3.44
N LEU A 94 0.68 -2.57 4.73
CA LEU A 94 0.83 -3.52 5.84
C LEU A 94 -0.44 -3.52 6.67
N TYR A 95 -0.90 -4.71 7.06
CA TYR A 95 -2.08 -4.88 7.93
C TYR A 95 -1.96 -6.18 8.73
N TRP A 96 -2.75 -6.29 9.79
CA TRP A 96 -2.80 -7.48 10.63
C TRP A 96 -3.97 -8.37 10.27
N ARG A 97 -3.73 -9.68 10.26
CA ARG A 97 -4.76 -10.72 10.21
C ARG A 97 -4.34 -11.84 11.16
N ASP A 98 -5.14 -12.08 12.19
CA ASP A 98 -4.86 -13.13 13.19
C ASP A 98 -3.43 -13.04 13.74
N ASP A 99 -3.03 -11.87 14.23
CA ASP A 99 -1.69 -11.52 14.74
C ASP A 99 -0.52 -11.70 13.75
N ARG A 100 -0.81 -11.97 12.48
CA ARG A 100 0.17 -12.08 11.40
C ARG A 100 0.28 -10.76 10.64
N LEU A 101 1.50 -10.30 10.44
CA LEU A 101 1.75 -9.13 9.61
C LEU A 101 1.65 -9.51 8.13
N CYS A 102 0.65 -8.97 7.48
CA CYS A 102 0.34 -9.22 6.07
C CYS A 102 0.75 -8.04 5.19
N GLY A 103 1.26 -8.34 4.01
CA GLY A 103 1.52 -7.35 2.97
C GLY A 103 0.57 -7.46 1.80
N GLU A 104 0.11 -6.30 1.32
CA GLU A 104 -0.69 -6.13 0.10
C GLU A 104 -0.03 -5.12 -0.83
N ASN A 105 -0.41 -5.17 -2.11
CA ASN A 105 -0.06 -4.14 -3.06
C ASN A 105 -1.32 -3.59 -3.73
N THR A 106 -1.61 -2.33 -3.46
CA THR A 106 -2.79 -1.61 -3.96
C THR A 106 -2.45 -0.68 -5.13
N ASP A 107 -1.18 -0.56 -5.53
CA ASP A 107 -0.75 0.36 -6.59
C ASP A 107 -1.40 0.02 -7.94
N VAL A 108 -1.52 -1.27 -8.26
CA VAL A 108 -2.16 -1.72 -9.52
C VAL A 108 -3.62 -1.31 -9.56
N ALA A 109 -4.37 -1.68 -8.53
CA ALA A 109 -5.79 -1.36 -8.47
C ALA A 109 -6.01 0.17 -8.51
N GLY A 110 -5.18 0.93 -7.79
CA GLY A 110 -5.22 2.38 -7.78
C GLY A 110 -4.91 3.01 -9.14
N PHE A 111 -4.04 2.38 -9.93
CA PHE A 111 -3.71 2.84 -11.28
C PHE A 111 -4.78 2.43 -12.30
N MET A 112 -5.22 1.18 -12.27
CA MET A 112 -6.11 0.63 -13.31
C MET A 112 -7.57 1.07 -13.15
N HIS A 113 -8.07 1.17 -11.93
CA HIS A 113 -9.48 1.49 -11.70
C HIS A 113 -9.95 2.77 -12.38
N PRO A 114 -9.26 3.94 -12.25
CA PRO A 114 -9.65 5.15 -12.95
C PRO A 114 -9.60 5.06 -14.48
N LEU A 115 -8.72 4.23 -15.02
CA LEU A 115 -8.62 4.00 -16.46
C LEU A 115 -9.81 3.21 -16.99
N LEU A 116 -10.17 2.14 -16.28
CA LEU A 116 -11.32 1.29 -16.61
C LEU A 116 -12.63 2.06 -16.47
N GLU A 117 -12.80 2.88 -15.42
CA GLU A 117 -13.97 3.74 -15.25
C GLU A 117 -14.14 4.75 -16.38
N ARG A 118 -13.04 5.20 -17.00
CA ARG A 118 -13.05 6.06 -18.18
C ARG A 118 -13.23 5.32 -19.50
N GLY A 119 -13.47 4.01 -19.45
CA GLY A 119 -13.72 3.19 -20.63
C GLY A 119 -12.46 2.85 -21.44
N LEU A 120 -11.27 2.81 -20.79
CA LEU A 120 -10.08 2.33 -21.48
C LEU A 120 -10.30 0.86 -21.91
N ASP A 121 -10.21 0.61 -23.21
CA ASP A 121 -10.26 -0.75 -23.73
C ASP A 121 -9.01 -1.54 -23.25
N PRO A 122 -9.17 -2.67 -22.56
CA PRO A 122 -8.04 -3.51 -22.13
C PRO A 122 -7.12 -3.98 -23.28
N ALA A 123 -7.60 -3.92 -24.52
CA ALA A 123 -6.81 -4.23 -25.71
C ALA A 123 -5.97 -3.06 -26.23
N THR A 124 -6.14 -1.86 -25.66
CA THR A 124 -5.39 -0.66 -26.07
C THR A 124 -3.89 -0.87 -25.79
N PRO A 125 -3.01 -0.67 -26.78
CA PRO A 125 -1.56 -0.72 -26.57
C PRO A 125 -1.13 0.38 -25.60
N VAL A 126 -0.35 0.02 -24.57
CA VAL A 126 0.16 0.94 -23.56
C VAL A 126 1.68 0.95 -23.60
N LEU A 127 2.28 2.15 -23.67
CA LEU A 127 3.71 2.32 -23.51
C LEU A 127 4.02 2.66 -22.06
N VAL A 128 4.85 1.85 -21.39
CA VAL A 128 5.31 2.08 -20.02
C VAL A 128 6.74 2.58 -20.06
N LEU A 129 6.99 3.81 -19.58
CA LEU A 129 8.31 4.39 -19.50
C LEU A 129 8.89 4.15 -18.10
N GLY A 130 9.93 3.32 -18.02
CA GLY A 130 10.60 2.96 -16.77
C GLY A 130 10.38 1.50 -16.36
N ALA A 131 11.19 1.02 -15.38
CA ALA A 131 11.17 -0.35 -14.86
C ALA A 131 11.11 -0.43 -13.33
N GLY A 132 10.72 0.65 -12.65
CA GLY A 132 10.57 0.71 -11.20
C GLY A 132 9.34 -0.03 -10.68
N GLY A 133 9.09 0.02 -9.37
CA GLY A 133 7.99 -0.68 -8.72
C GLY A 133 6.61 -0.35 -9.31
N ALA A 134 6.35 0.92 -9.66
CA ALA A 134 5.10 1.32 -10.32
C ALA A 134 4.95 0.71 -11.73
N ALA A 135 6.02 0.71 -12.53
CA ALA A 135 6.00 0.10 -13.88
C ALA A 135 5.75 -1.41 -13.81
N ARG A 136 6.34 -2.10 -12.84
CA ARG A 136 6.09 -3.53 -12.58
C ARG A 136 4.64 -3.78 -12.19
N ALA A 137 4.07 -2.89 -11.36
CA ALA A 137 2.68 -2.96 -10.95
C ALA A 137 1.74 -2.93 -12.15
N VAL A 138 1.93 -1.98 -13.05
CA VAL A 138 1.13 -1.81 -14.28
C VAL A 138 1.30 -3.00 -15.24
N ALA A 139 2.52 -3.55 -15.36
CA ALA A 139 2.81 -4.67 -16.26
C ALA A 139 2.34 -6.04 -15.72
N ALA A 140 2.12 -6.17 -14.42
CA ALA A 140 1.83 -7.45 -13.74
C ALA A 140 0.33 -7.78 -13.68
N GLU A 141 -0.57 -6.92 -14.13
CA GLU A 141 -1.99 -7.23 -14.09
C GLU A 141 -2.31 -8.38 -15.05
N PRO A 142 -2.98 -9.46 -14.59
CA PRO A 142 -3.39 -10.53 -15.47
C PRO A 142 -4.37 -9.98 -16.51
N LYS A 143 -4.04 -10.14 -17.79
CA LYS A 143 -4.99 -9.84 -18.88
C LYS A 143 -6.31 -10.54 -18.56
N PRO A 144 -7.46 -9.86 -18.66
CA PRO A 144 -8.74 -10.51 -18.48
C PRO A 144 -8.79 -11.73 -19.40
N ALA A 145 -9.19 -12.89 -18.85
CA ALA A 145 -9.28 -14.12 -19.61
C ALA A 145 -10.10 -13.83 -20.88
N ARG A 146 -9.51 -14.07 -22.05
CA ARG A 146 -10.23 -13.99 -23.32
C ARG A 146 -11.40 -14.98 -23.22
N THR A 147 -12.59 -14.47 -23.00
CA THR A 147 -13.81 -15.26 -23.23
C THR A 147 -13.81 -15.61 -24.70
N ARG A 148 -13.53 -16.89 -25.03
CA ARG A 148 -13.76 -17.40 -26.37
C ARG A 148 -15.24 -17.17 -26.69
N PRO A 149 -15.57 -16.52 -27.82
CA PRO A 149 -16.94 -16.53 -28.30
C PRO A 149 -17.35 -17.98 -28.49
N GLN A 150 -18.40 -18.41 -27.83
CA GLN A 150 -19.07 -19.68 -28.14
C GLN A 150 -19.65 -19.53 -29.53
N ARG A 151 -19.26 -20.42 -30.42
CA ARG A 151 -19.89 -20.60 -31.75
C ARG A 151 -21.21 -21.32 -31.56
#